data_8e7e12e55c12637f40bb727989f4f3ac
#
_entry.id   8e7e12e55c12637f40bb727989f4f3ac
#
_cell.length_a   1.000
_cell.length_b   1.000
_cell.length_c   1.000
_cell.angle_alpha   90.00
_cell.angle_beta   90.00
_cell.angle_gamma   90.00
#
_symmetry.space_group_name_H-M   'P 1'
#
loop_
_entity.id
_entity.type
_entity.pdbx_description
1 polymer ?
#
loop_
_entity_poly.entity_id
_entity_poly.type
_entity_poly.pdbx_seq_one_letter_code
_entity_poly.pdbx_strand_id
1 'polypeptide(L)'
;MELRDLSDHVEYRAGRGIEEVARELGRDPSEFVKLSSNENPHGPSPKATIAIREAATGVHRYPKAVHADLTGALADRWDVGDDQVWVANGGDGALDYLARATLDPGDSVLVPSPGFTYYGMSARFHHGNVAEYDVTEGADGFEMTADAVVDAYDGERVVYLTTPHNPTGARFTLDEIVAVADRTDEDTLVLVDEAYGEFTETPSAVTLFDGQPAGGHAPRDDIAVLRTFSKAYGLAGIRLGYAVVPDSWADAYARVQTPFAASVIACQAGVAALDDDDHVEATTDSVAWGRDYIHDELAARTYESHGNFVLANVGDASRVAEAAKREGVLVRDCTSFGLPEHVRITTGTRSETERAVAVLNEVCDT
;
A
#
# COMPACT_ATOMS: atom_id res chain seq x y z
N MET A 1 25.89 11.49 25.88
CA MET A 1 25.21 11.87 24.63
C MET A 1 23.76 11.44 24.79
N GLU A 2 22.85 12.36 24.67
CA GLU A 2 21.42 12.06 24.70
C GLU A 2 20.92 11.83 23.27
N LEU A 3 19.86 11.02 23.14
CA LEU A 3 19.14 10.86 21.87
C LEU A 3 18.42 12.17 21.53
N ARG A 4 18.15 12.42 20.24
CA ARG A 4 17.24 13.50 19.86
C ARG A 4 15.85 13.25 20.45
N ASP A 5 15.07 14.30 20.61
CA ASP A 5 13.67 14.15 21.00
C ASP A 5 12.90 13.36 19.94
N LEU A 6 12.20 12.31 20.35
CA LEU A 6 11.36 11.44 19.54
C LEU A 6 9.90 11.45 20.02
N SER A 7 9.51 12.39 20.89
CA SER A 7 8.17 12.46 21.46
C SER A 7 7.05 12.58 20.41
N ASP A 8 7.36 13.25 19.28
CA ASP A 8 6.42 13.44 18.17
C ASP A 8 6.43 12.29 17.15
N HIS A 9 7.33 11.30 17.35
CA HIS A 9 7.38 10.13 16.48
C HIS A 9 6.45 9.03 16.98
N VAL A 10 5.50 8.65 16.14
CA VAL A 10 4.53 7.58 16.44
C VAL A 10 5.18 6.21 16.21
N GLU A 11 4.93 5.26 17.13
CA GLU A 11 5.34 3.87 16.95
C GLU A 11 4.46 3.18 15.88
N TYR A 12 5.09 2.60 14.86
CA TYR A 12 4.36 1.78 13.89
C TYR A 12 3.95 0.45 14.52
N ARG A 13 2.66 0.22 14.64
CA ARG A 13 2.11 -1.04 15.17
C ARG A 13 1.74 -1.98 14.03
N ALA A 14 2.66 -2.87 13.68
CA ALA A 14 2.40 -3.95 12.74
C ALA A 14 1.30 -4.90 13.25
N GLY A 15 0.63 -5.58 12.32
CA GLY A 15 -0.24 -6.71 12.69
C GLY A 15 0.60 -7.84 13.33
N ARG A 16 0.00 -8.57 14.26
CA ARG A 16 0.66 -9.69 14.96
C ARG A 16 0.81 -10.90 14.03
N GLY A 17 1.91 -11.64 14.19
CA GLY A 17 2.14 -12.90 13.49
C GLY A 17 1.28 -14.05 14.04
N ILE A 18 0.95 -15.03 13.20
CA ILE A 18 0.20 -16.23 13.62
C ILE A 18 0.90 -16.95 14.75
N GLU A 19 2.22 -17.16 14.66
CA GLU A 19 3.02 -17.88 15.66
C GLU A 19 3.03 -17.19 17.02
N GLU A 20 2.98 -15.87 17.02
CA GLU A 20 2.90 -15.07 18.25
C GLU A 20 1.55 -15.25 18.94
N VAL A 21 0.46 -15.15 18.17
CA VAL A 21 -0.92 -15.31 18.67
C VAL A 21 -1.17 -16.74 19.12
N ALA A 22 -0.73 -17.72 18.34
CA ALA A 22 -0.85 -19.14 18.68
C ALA A 22 -0.15 -19.48 20.00
N ARG A 23 1.06 -18.92 20.21
CA ARG A 23 1.80 -19.09 21.48
C ARG A 23 1.05 -18.45 22.65
N GLU A 24 0.47 -17.26 22.49
CA GLU A 24 -0.32 -16.58 23.51
C GLU A 24 -1.54 -17.41 23.95
N LEU A 25 -2.21 -18.02 22.96
CA LEU A 25 -3.43 -18.81 23.20
C LEU A 25 -3.17 -20.29 23.51
N GLY A 26 -1.92 -20.74 23.42
CA GLY A 26 -1.57 -22.13 23.65
C GLY A 26 -2.14 -23.08 22.59
N ARG A 27 -2.27 -22.62 21.34
CA ARG A 27 -2.87 -23.35 20.22
C ARG A 27 -1.84 -23.60 19.12
N ASP A 28 -2.15 -24.50 18.16
CA ASP A 28 -1.30 -24.74 17.00
C ASP A 28 -1.46 -23.59 15.98
N PRO A 29 -0.36 -23.05 15.39
CA PRO A 29 -0.43 -22.02 14.37
C PRO A 29 -1.31 -22.37 13.16
N SER A 30 -1.42 -23.66 12.79
CA SER A 30 -2.27 -24.13 11.70
C SER A 30 -3.78 -23.98 11.94
N GLU A 31 -4.19 -23.72 13.19
CA GLU A 31 -5.58 -23.46 13.52
C GLU A 31 -6.03 -22.04 13.18
N PHE A 32 -5.10 -21.15 12.81
CA PHE A 32 -5.37 -19.74 12.58
C PHE A 32 -5.41 -19.39 11.09
N VAL A 33 -6.33 -18.49 10.75
CA VAL A 33 -6.38 -17.78 9.48
C VAL A 33 -6.03 -16.32 9.72
N LYS A 34 -5.05 -15.78 8.97
CA LYS A 34 -4.58 -14.40 9.12
C LYS A 34 -5.06 -13.52 7.98
N LEU A 35 -6.10 -12.74 8.23
CA LEU A 35 -6.70 -11.78 7.30
C LEU A 35 -6.55 -10.32 7.79
N SER A 36 -5.43 -10.01 8.44
CA SER A 36 -5.20 -8.71 9.10
C SER A 36 -4.17 -7.81 8.43
N SER A 37 -3.42 -8.31 7.44
CA SER A 37 -2.21 -7.62 6.93
C SER A 37 -2.23 -7.34 5.43
N ASN A 38 -3.33 -7.58 4.72
CA ASN A 38 -3.46 -7.39 3.27
C ASN A 38 -2.36 -8.16 2.49
N GLU A 39 -2.02 -9.36 2.97
CA GLU A 39 -1.09 -10.27 2.31
C GLU A 39 -1.82 -11.04 1.20
N ASN A 40 -1.08 -11.51 0.19
CA ASN A 40 -1.63 -12.36 -0.86
C ASN A 40 -1.77 -13.81 -0.34
N PRO A 41 -2.97 -14.39 -0.30
CA PRO A 41 -3.17 -15.74 0.22
C PRO A 41 -2.58 -16.84 -0.68
N HIS A 42 -2.32 -16.52 -1.96
CA HIS A 42 -1.74 -17.47 -2.92
C HIS A 42 -0.20 -17.47 -2.89
N GLY A 43 0.42 -16.55 -2.11
CA GLY A 43 1.86 -16.38 -2.04
C GLY A 43 2.47 -15.85 -3.34
N PRO A 44 3.80 -16.02 -3.52
CA PRO A 44 4.50 -15.59 -4.73
C PRO A 44 4.21 -16.51 -5.91
N SER A 45 4.34 -15.98 -7.13
CA SER A 45 4.23 -16.78 -8.34
C SER A 45 5.22 -17.95 -8.39
N PRO A 46 4.90 -19.06 -9.11
CA PRO A 46 5.85 -20.13 -9.33
C PRO A 46 7.16 -19.67 -9.96
N LYS A 47 7.13 -18.71 -10.90
CA LYS A 47 8.32 -18.16 -11.55
C LYS A 47 9.18 -17.38 -10.52
N ALA A 48 8.56 -16.52 -9.69
CA ALA A 48 9.27 -15.82 -8.63
C ALA A 48 9.86 -16.78 -7.60
N THR A 49 9.15 -17.86 -7.23
CA THR A 49 9.64 -18.88 -6.30
C THR A 49 10.88 -19.59 -6.85
N ILE A 50 10.93 -19.90 -8.14
CA ILE A 50 12.10 -20.49 -8.80
C ILE A 50 13.26 -19.50 -8.77
N ALA A 51 13.03 -18.25 -9.18
CA ALA A 51 14.05 -17.21 -9.19
C ALA A 51 14.68 -16.98 -7.80
N ILE A 52 13.87 -16.97 -6.74
CA ILE A 52 14.35 -16.88 -5.34
C ILE A 52 15.31 -18.03 -5.01
N ARG A 53 14.95 -19.27 -5.35
CA ARG A 53 15.76 -20.46 -5.07
C ARG A 53 17.10 -20.43 -5.83
N GLU A 54 17.08 -20.01 -7.09
CA GLU A 54 18.28 -19.87 -7.91
C GLU A 54 19.19 -18.75 -7.41
N ALA A 55 18.62 -17.61 -7.01
CA ALA A 55 19.35 -16.47 -6.46
C ALA A 55 20.04 -16.79 -5.12
N ALA A 56 19.53 -17.73 -4.35
CA ALA A 56 20.03 -18.05 -3.00
C ALA A 56 21.53 -18.40 -2.97
N THR A 57 22.06 -18.99 -4.03
CA THR A 57 23.50 -19.32 -4.13
C THR A 57 24.40 -18.11 -4.46
N GLY A 58 23.81 -17.00 -4.92
CA GLY A 58 24.49 -15.78 -5.34
C GLY A 58 24.53 -14.65 -4.31
N VAL A 59 23.90 -14.83 -3.13
CA VAL A 59 23.68 -13.77 -2.11
C VAL A 59 24.96 -13.18 -1.50
N HIS A 60 26.13 -13.77 -1.74
CA HIS A 60 27.42 -13.24 -1.32
C HIS A 60 27.93 -12.09 -2.20
N ARG A 61 27.19 -11.71 -3.23
CA ARG A 61 27.50 -10.60 -4.14
C ARG A 61 26.47 -9.49 -4.01
N TYR A 62 26.92 -8.25 -4.18
CA TYR A 62 26.00 -7.12 -4.29
C TYR A 62 25.11 -7.25 -5.54
N PRO A 63 23.88 -6.72 -5.51
CA PRO A 63 23.06 -6.60 -6.71
C PRO A 63 23.72 -5.69 -7.75
N LYS A 64 23.23 -5.72 -8.99
CA LYS A 64 23.67 -4.78 -10.04
C LYS A 64 23.41 -3.33 -9.61
N ALA A 65 24.28 -2.44 -10.08
CA ALA A 65 24.07 -1.01 -9.83
C ALA A 65 22.68 -0.58 -10.34
N VAL A 66 22.04 0.32 -9.60
CA VAL A 66 20.67 0.82 -9.84
C VAL A 66 19.63 -0.28 -10.11
N HIS A 67 19.94 -1.55 -9.74
CA HIS A 67 19.05 -2.70 -9.96
C HIS A 67 18.64 -2.92 -11.43
N ALA A 68 19.56 -2.70 -12.36
CA ALA A 68 19.33 -2.48 -13.79
C ALA A 68 18.35 -3.45 -14.48
N ASP A 69 18.39 -4.78 -14.14
CA ASP A 69 17.48 -5.73 -14.79
C ASP A 69 16.02 -5.51 -14.36
N LEU A 70 15.78 -5.19 -13.08
CA LEU A 70 14.45 -4.90 -12.57
C LEU A 70 13.96 -3.53 -13.03
N THR A 71 14.85 -2.54 -12.98
CA THR A 71 14.55 -1.18 -13.44
C THR A 71 14.12 -1.17 -14.89
N GLY A 72 14.89 -1.86 -15.79
CA GLY A 72 14.53 -1.97 -17.19
C GLY A 72 13.19 -2.69 -17.41
N ALA A 73 12.92 -3.80 -16.68
CA ALA A 73 11.64 -4.51 -16.78
C ALA A 73 10.44 -3.65 -16.33
N LEU A 74 10.63 -2.81 -15.31
CA LEU A 74 9.61 -1.87 -14.86
C LEU A 74 9.43 -0.69 -15.83
N ALA A 75 10.52 -0.17 -16.37
CA ALA A 75 10.49 0.89 -17.39
C ALA A 75 9.74 0.43 -18.65
N ASP A 76 10.03 -0.79 -19.13
CA ASP A 76 9.32 -1.41 -20.26
C ASP A 76 7.82 -1.59 -19.96
N ARG A 77 7.47 -1.99 -18.72
CA ARG A 77 6.06 -2.20 -18.31
C ARG A 77 5.26 -0.90 -18.30
N TRP A 78 5.88 0.20 -17.91
CA TRP A 78 5.22 1.50 -17.76
C TRP A 78 5.44 2.45 -18.93
N ASP A 79 6.22 2.06 -19.93
CA ASP A 79 6.63 2.89 -21.08
C ASP A 79 7.27 4.23 -20.64
N VAL A 80 8.24 4.12 -19.71
CA VAL A 80 9.02 5.25 -19.16
C VAL A 80 10.52 4.99 -19.26
N GLY A 81 11.36 5.99 -18.98
CA GLY A 81 12.81 5.83 -18.91
C GLY A 81 13.25 5.01 -17.68
N ASP A 82 14.37 4.28 -17.81
CA ASP A 82 14.98 3.50 -16.73
C ASP A 82 15.26 4.37 -15.50
N ASP A 83 15.62 5.61 -15.68
CA ASP A 83 15.98 6.59 -14.65
C ASP A 83 14.76 7.21 -13.94
N GLN A 84 13.57 7.04 -14.51
CA GLN A 84 12.30 7.38 -13.83
C GLN A 84 11.85 6.32 -12.84
N VAL A 85 12.48 5.15 -12.79
CA VAL A 85 12.11 4.04 -11.90
C VAL A 85 13.05 3.98 -10.68
N TRP A 86 12.52 4.26 -9.51
CA TRP A 86 13.25 4.29 -8.24
C TRP A 86 12.98 3.05 -7.41
N VAL A 87 13.79 2.01 -7.59
CA VAL A 87 13.65 0.74 -6.85
C VAL A 87 14.08 0.90 -5.40
N ALA A 88 13.29 0.35 -4.47
CA ALA A 88 13.48 0.52 -3.04
C ALA A 88 13.18 -0.74 -2.22
N ASN A 89 13.53 -0.70 -0.94
CA ASN A 89 13.22 -1.74 0.05
C ASN A 89 11.74 -1.62 0.49
N GLY A 90 10.83 -2.14 -0.34
CA GLY A 90 9.38 -1.99 -0.16
C GLY A 90 8.87 -0.60 -0.53
N GLY A 91 7.55 -0.42 -0.46
CA GLY A 91 6.92 0.90 -0.62
C GLY A 91 7.44 1.93 0.38
N ASP A 92 7.65 1.51 1.63
CA ASP A 92 8.18 2.38 2.70
C ASP A 92 9.54 2.99 2.31
N GLY A 93 10.43 2.19 1.71
CA GLY A 93 11.72 2.68 1.21
C GLY A 93 11.59 3.67 0.05
N ALA A 94 10.59 3.50 -0.82
CA ALA A 94 10.32 4.44 -1.90
C ALA A 94 9.76 5.77 -1.35
N LEU A 95 8.88 5.71 -0.34
CA LEU A 95 8.42 6.91 0.39
C LEU A 95 9.57 7.69 0.99
N ASP A 96 10.54 7.01 1.63
CA ASP A 96 11.71 7.66 2.20
C ASP A 96 12.60 8.32 1.13
N TYR A 97 12.73 7.72 -0.07
CA TYR A 97 13.48 8.35 -1.15
C TYR A 97 12.81 9.60 -1.69
N LEU A 98 11.48 9.54 -1.85
CA LEU A 98 10.71 10.72 -2.25
C LEU A 98 10.80 11.82 -1.19
N ALA A 99 10.65 11.48 0.10
CA ALA A 99 10.82 12.44 1.18
C ALA A 99 12.23 13.07 1.21
N ARG A 100 13.30 12.27 0.97
CA ARG A 100 14.69 12.79 0.85
C ARG A 100 14.87 13.72 -0.34
N ALA A 101 14.10 13.53 -1.41
CA ALA A 101 14.20 14.34 -2.62
C ALA A 101 13.41 15.64 -2.53
N THR A 102 12.37 15.71 -1.70
CA THR A 102 11.38 16.78 -1.72
C THR A 102 11.30 17.62 -0.45
N LEU A 103 11.66 17.05 0.72
CA LEU A 103 11.44 17.71 2.01
C LEU A 103 12.72 18.33 2.55
N ASP A 104 12.68 19.63 2.79
CA ASP A 104 13.60 20.34 3.67
C ASP A 104 13.05 20.41 5.10
N PRO A 105 13.91 20.58 6.12
CA PRO A 105 13.43 20.72 7.51
C PRO A 105 12.44 21.87 7.69
N GLY A 106 11.24 21.54 8.16
CA GLY A 106 10.16 22.50 8.38
C GLY A 106 9.07 22.49 7.30
N ASP A 107 9.31 21.83 6.17
CA ASP A 107 8.26 21.61 5.16
C ASP A 107 7.08 20.83 5.72
N SER A 108 5.91 20.97 5.12
CA SER A 108 4.70 20.27 5.51
C SER A 108 4.29 19.23 4.45
N VAL A 109 3.65 18.18 4.91
CA VAL A 109 2.99 17.20 4.05
C VAL A 109 1.52 17.09 4.41
N LEU A 110 0.66 16.87 3.41
CA LEU A 110 -0.77 16.65 3.58
C LEU A 110 -1.08 15.16 3.38
N VAL A 111 -1.66 14.51 4.38
CA VAL A 111 -1.94 13.06 4.38
C VAL A 111 -3.41 12.76 4.66
N PRO A 112 -3.95 11.60 4.20
CA PRO A 112 -5.32 11.20 4.51
C PRO A 112 -5.48 10.82 5.99
N SER A 113 -6.63 11.19 6.57
CA SER A 113 -7.05 10.79 7.93
C SER A 113 -8.49 10.23 7.88
N PRO A 114 -8.73 8.94 8.17
CA PRO A 114 -7.75 7.89 8.45
C PRO A 114 -6.80 7.61 7.29
N GLY A 115 -5.59 7.10 7.57
CA GLY A 115 -4.62 6.80 6.52
C GLY A 115 -3.43 5.94 6.98
N PHE A 116 -2.52 5.68 6.06
CA PHE A 116 -1.33 4.89 6.36
C PHE A 116 -0.35 5.72 7.19
N THR A 117 -0.13 5.29 8.42
CA THR A 117 0.66 6.01 9.44
C THR A 117 2.10 6.37 8.98
N TYR A 118 2.67 5.58 8.06
CA TYR A 118 4.05 5.76 7.63
C TYR A 118 4.29 7.07 6.86
N TYR A 119 3.28 7.64 6.20
CA TYR A 119 3.43 8.94 5.54
C TYR A 119 3.89 10.03 6.53
N GLY A 120 3.14 10.18 7.62
CA GLY A 120 3.51 11.13 8.68
C GLY A 120 4.80 10.73 9.41
N MET A 121 5.09 9.44 9.57
CA MET A 121 6.36 8.99 10.16
C MET A 121 7.54 9.38 9.28
N SER A 122 7.50 9.11 7.98
CA SER A 122 8.56 9.46 7.03
C SER A 122 8.79 10.97 7.01
N ALA A 123 7.74 11.79 6.93
CA ALA A 123 7.86 13.24 7.00
C ALA A 123 8.58 13.71 8.28
N ARG A 124 8.17 13.19 9.45
CA ARG A 124 8.82 13.55 10.73
C ARG A 124 10.27 13.08 10.83
N PHE A 125 10.66 11.96 10.18
CA PHE A 125 12.07 11.54 10.10
C PHE A 125 12.92 12.57 9.34
N HIS A 126 12.33 13.27 8.40
CA HIS A 126 12.93 14.35 7.62
C HIS A 126 12.68 15.75 8.21
N HIS A 127 12.25 15.82 9.49
CA HIS A 127 11.95 17.07 10.20
C HIS A 127 10.82 17.91 9.59
N GLY A 128 9.91 17.26 8.84
CA GLY A 128 8.72 17.87 8.29
C GLY A 128 7.54 17.87 9.26
N ASN A 129 6.55 18.70 8.95
CA ASN A 129 5.26 18.78 9.63
C ASN A 129 4.23 17.94 8.89
N VAL A 130 3.12 17.61 9.57
CA VAL A 130 2.04 16.79 9.00
C VAL A 130 0.72 17.51 9.20
N ALA A 131 0.04 17.80 8.08
CA ALA A 131 -1.34 18.21 8.02
C ALA A 131 -2.19 17.02 7.51
N GLU A 132 -3.48 17.03 7.78
CA GLU A 132 -4.38 15.94 7.44
C GLU A 132 -5.58 16.46 6.66
N TYR A 133 -6.05 15.67 5.67
CA TYR A 133 -7.35 15.87 5.05
C TYR A 133 -8.28 14.71 5.42
N ASP A 134 -9.57 15.02 5.58
CA ASP A 134 -10.54 14.04 6.05
C ASP A 134 -10.97 13.07 4.95
N VAL A 135 -10.94 11.77 5.26
CA VAL A 135 -11.63 10.71 4.53
C VAL A 135 -12.88 10.36 5.32
N THR A 136 -14.03 10.83 4.85
CA THR A 136 -15.27 10.83 5.61
C THR A 136 -16.17 9.66 5.27
N GLU A 137 -16.86 9.12 6.28
CA GLU A 137 -17.90 8.12 6.07
C GLU A 137 -19.22 8.84 5.67
N GLY A 138 -19.65 8.64 4.42
CA GLY A 138 -20.92 9.10 3.88
C GLY A 138 -22.02 8.03 3.93
N ALA A 139 -23.17 8.33 3.33
CA ALA A 139 -24.30 7.40 3.29
C ALA A 139 -23.99 6.13 2.48
N ASP A 140 -23.25 6.27 1.39
CA ASP A 140 -22.96 5.21 0.43
C ASP A 140 -21.58 4.56 0.66
N GLY A 141 -20.76 5.11 1.55
CA GLY A 141 -19.39 4.60 1.84
C GLY A 141 -18.44 5.69 2.27
N PHE A 142 -17.15 5.37 2.28
CA PHE A 142 -16.11 6.36 2.53
C PHE A 142 -15.84 7.18 1.27
N GLU A 143 -15.84 8.49 1.43
CA GLU A 143 -15.66 9.45 0.34
C GLU A 143 -14.27 10.08 0.43
N MET A 144 -13.59 10.07 -0.71
CA MET A 144 -12.36 10.80 -0.97
C MET A 144 -12.57 11.63 -2.23
N THR A 145 -12.49 12.94 -2.10
CA THR A 145 -12.74 13.85 -3.21
C THR A 145 -11.58 14.83 -3.38
N ALA A 146 -11.35 15.29 -4.60
CA ALA A 146 -10.37 16.34 -4.85
C ALA A 146 -10.69 17.61 -4.04
N ASP A 147 -11.96 17.94 -3.84
CA ASP A 147 -12.36 19.10 -3.05
C ASP A 147 -11.94 18.98 -1.58
N ALA A 148 -12.13 17.81 -0.94
CA ALA A 148 -11.72 17.60 0.44
C ALA A 148 -10.18 17.76 0.62
N VAL A 149 -9.41 17.29 -0.35
CA VAL A 149 -7.95 17.45 -0.34
C VAL A 149 -7.56 18.94 -0.48
N VAL A 150 -8.14 19.62 -1.46
CA VAL A 150 -7.80 21.02 -1.77
C VAL A 150 -8.30 21.98 -0.70
N ASP A 151 -9.45 21.71 -0.07
CA ASP A 151 -9.96 22.52 1.04
C ASP A 151 -9.08 22.44 2.29
N ALA A 152 -8.34 21.34 2.45
CA ALA A 152 -7.37 21.15 3.54
C ALA A 152 -5.94 21.63 3.19
N TYR A 153 -5.64 21.83 1.91
CA TYR A 153 -4.33 22.25 1.42
C TYR A 153 -4.01 23.69 1.79
N ASP A 154 -2.83 23.93 2.40
CA ASP A 154 -2.32 25.25 2.81
C ASP A 154 -0.85 25.44 2.38
N GLY A 155 -0.48 24.95 1.20
CA GLY A 155 0.87 25.07 0.66
C GLY A 155 1.83 23.95 1.08
N GLU A 156 1.33 22.75 1.36
CA GLU A 156 2.16 21.60 1.68
C GLU A 156 3.05 21.20 0.51
N ARG A 157 4.30 20.82 0.84
CA ARG A 157 5.30 20.39 -0.16
C ARG A 157 4.97 19.07 -0.83
N VAL A 158 4.29 18.15 -0.12
CA VAL A 158 3.83 16.85 -0.64
C VAL A 158 2.39 16.60 -0.21
N VAL A 159 1.54 16.25 -1.17
CA VAL A 159 0.17 15.77 -0.95
C VAL A 159 0.11 14.28 -1.25
N TYR A 160 -0.28 13.47 -0.27
CA TYR A 160 -0.40 12.02 -0.43
C TYR A 160 -1.82 11.64 -0.83
N LEU A 161 -1.98 11.00 -1.99
CA LEU A 161 -3.21 10.41 -2.47
C LEU A 161 -3.07 8.89 -2.50
N THR A 162 -3.79 8.18 -1.63
CA THR A 162 -3.75 6.71 -1.58
C THR A 162 -4.90 6.13 -2.39
N THR A 163 -4.62 5.40 -3.46
CA THR A 163 -5.67 4.85 -4.33
C THR A 163 -5.28 3.48 -4.91
N PRO A 164 -6.00 2.41 -4.51
CA PRO A 164 -7.04 2.27 -3.51
C PRO A 164 -6.58 2.58 -2.07
N HIS A 165 -7.46 3.22 -1.30
CA HIS A 165 -7.15 3.73 0.02
C HIS A 165 -7.17 2.64 1.10
N ASN A 166 -6.16 2.65 1.95
CA ASN A 166 -6.10 1.81 3.15
C ASN A 166 -6.32 2.68 4.41
N PRO A 167 -7.40 2.45 5.21
CA PRO A 167 -8.11 1.17 5.36
C PRO A 167 -9.48 1.07 4.66
N THR A 168 -9.97 2.10 3.96
CA THR A 168 -11.38 2.15 3.56
C THR A 168 -11.71 1.41 2.27
N GLY A 169 -10.74 1.24 1.36
CA GLY A 169 -10.95 0.66 0.04
C GLY A 169 -11.44 1.66 -1.01
N ALA A 170 -11.75 2.89 -0.64
CA ALA A 170 -12.12 3.96 -1.56
C ALA A 170 -10.99 4.28 -2.56
N ARG A 171 -11.29 4.99 -3.64
CA ARG A 171 -10.30 5.33 -4.67
C ARG A 171 -10.49 6.75 -5.19
N PHE A 172 -9.43 7.32 -5.70
CA PHE A 172 -9.48 8.47 -6.59
C PHE A 172 -9.55 8.01 -8.05
N THR A 173 -10.25 8.75 -8.88
CA THR A 173 -10.17 8.67 -10.34
C THR A 173 -8.97 9.47 -10.85
N LEU A 174 -8.54 9.25 -12.11
CA LEU A 174 -7.49 10.09 -12.70
C LEU A 174 -7.91 11.56 -12.79
N ASP A 175 -9.19 11.84 -13.08
CA ASP A 175 -9.72 13.20 -13.13
C ASP A 175 -9.59 13.92 -11.77
N GLU A 176 -9.83 13.21 -10.66
CA GLU A 176 -9.67 13.75 -9.32
C GLU A 176 -8.21 13.97 -8.96
N ILE A 177 -7.29 13.05 -9.33
CA ILE A 177 -5.86 13.22 -9.14
C ILE A 177 -5.37 14.48 -9.87
N VAL A 178 -5.76 14.64 -11.15
CA VAL A 178 -5.43 15.83 -11.94
C VAL A 178 -6.06 17.08 -11.32
N ALA A 179 -7.30 17.01 -10.85
CA ALA A 179 -7.98 18.15 -10.21
C ALA A 179 -7.29 18.60 -8.91
N VAL A 180 -6.66 17.69 -8.15
CA VAL A 180 -5.80 18.05 -7.02
C VAL A 180 -4.54 18.75 -7.51
N ALA A 181 -3.83 18.14 -8.47
CA ALA A 181 -2.58 18.68 -9.00
C ALA A 181 -2.74 20.03 -9.71
N ASP A 182 -3.88 20.29 -10.34
CA ASP A 182 -4.20 21.60 -10.96
C ASP A 182 -4.52 22.71 -9.95
N ARG A 183 -4.78 22.34 -8.69
CA ARG A 183 -5.22 23.27 -7.63
C ARG A 183 -4.22 23.38 -6.48
N THR A 184 -3.10 22.68 -6.56
CA THR A 184 -1.93 22.82 -5.69
C THR A 184 -0.87 23.72 -6.34
N ASP A 185 0.11 24.17 -5.58
CA ASP A 185 1.18 25.04 -6.08
C ASP A 185 2.13 24.29 -7.02
N GLU A 186 2.79 25.00 -7.95
CA GLU A 186 3.74 24.43 -8.92
C GLU A 186 4.92 23.68 -8.24
N ASP A 187 5.22 24.00 -7.00
CA ASP A 187 6.28 23.39 -6.19
C ASP A 187 5.78 22.21 -5.33
N THR A 188 4.49 21.87 -5.39
CA THR A 188 3.89 20.75 -4.63
C THR A 188 3.97 19.45 -5.41
N LEU A 189 4.48 18.40 -4.78
CA LEU A 189 4.39 17.04 -5.30
C LEU A 189 3.06 16.39 -4.91
N VAL A 190 2.29 15.91 -5.89
CA VAL A 190 1.19 14.97 -5.67
C VAL A 190 1.72 13.54 -5.74
N LEU A 191 1.85 12.90 -4.57
CA LEU A 191 2.32 11.52 -4.48
C LEU A 191 1.14 10.55 -4.45
N VAL A 192 0.97 9.77 -5.52
CA VAL A 192 -0.09 8.78 -5.66
C VAL A 192 0.42 7.42 -5.20
N ASP A 193 -0.09 6.93 -4.06
CA ASP A 193 0.23 5.60 -3.56
C ASP A 193 -0.75 4.56 -4.14
N GLU A 194 -0.27 3.79 -5.09
CA GLU A 194 -0.98 2.72 -5.76
C GLU A 194 -0.54 1.32 -5.27
N ALA A 195 -0.27 1.17 -3.97
CA ALA A 195 0.12 -0.13 -3.41
C ALA A 195 -0.92 -1.24 -3.65
N TYR A 196 -2.15 -0.89 -3.96
CA TYR A 196 -3.26 -1.79 -4.30
C TYR A 196 -3.73 -1.63 -5.76
N GLY A 197 -2.97 -0.97 -6.59
CA GLY A 197 -3.37 -0.60 -7.97
C GLY A 197 -3.69 -1.76 -8.90
N GLU A 198 -3.19 -2.99 -8.62
CA GLU A 198 -3.53 -4.18 -9.41
C GLU A 198 -4.97 -4.69 -9.16
N PHE A 199 -5.61 -4.27 -8.07
CA PHE A 199 -6.96 -4.75 -7.68
C PHE A 199 -8.09 -3.84 -8.15
N THR A 200 -7.78 -2.76 -8.86
CA THR A 200 -8.75 -1.79 -9.40
C THR A 200 -8.65 -1.68 -10.91
N GLU A 201 -9.76 -1.36 -11.56
CA GLU A 201 -9.80 -1.06 -13.00
C GLU A 201 -9.38 0.38 -13.32
N THR A 202 -9.15 1.23 -12.29
CA THR A 202 -8.67 2.59 -12.50
C THR A 202 -7.28 2.55 -13.12
N PRO A 203 -7.04 3.22 -14.25
CA PRO A 203 -5.72 3.31 -14.83
C PRO A 203 -4.72 3.93 -13.84
N SER A 204 -3.46 3.48 -13.90
CA SER A 204 -2.41 4.05 -13.05
C SER A 204 -2.14 5.53 -13.41
N ALA A 205 -1.85 6.35 -12.41
CA ALA A 205 -1.42 7.72 -12.60
C ALA A 205 -0.06 7.85 -13.33
N VAL A 206 0.71 6.75 -13.48
CA VAL A 206 1.88 6.70 -14.37
C VAL A 206 1.52 7.10 -15.81
N THR A 207 0.30 6.81 -16.25
CA THR A 207 -0.18 7.19 -17.59
C THR A 207 -0.30 8.71 -17.79
N LEU A 208 -0.16 9.50 -16.73
CA LEU A 208 -0.14 10.97 -16.80
C LEU A 208 1.25 11.54 -17.14
N PHE A 209 2.31 10.73 -17.16
CA PHE A 209 3.68 11.26 -17.36
C PHE A 209 4.00 11.54 -18.83
N ASP A 210 3.55 10.75 -19.76
CA ASP A 210 4.15 10.64 -21.09
C ASP A 210 3.26 11.07 -22.25
N GLY A 211 2.31 11.94 -22.10
CA GLY A 211 1.55 12.47 -23.24
C GLY A 211 0.74 11.43 -24.02
N GLN A 212 0.68 10.19 -23.59
CA GLN A 212 -0.35 9.21 -23.94
C GLN A 212 -1.42 9.20 -22.85
N PRO A 213 -2.26 10.23 -22.79
CA PRO A 213 -3.10 10.43 -21.63
C PRO A 213 -4.20 9.38 -21.60
N ALA A 214 -4.20 8.56 -20.59
CA ALA A 214 -5.44 7.97 -20.15
C ALA A 214 -6.39 9.12 -19.81
N GLY A 215 -7.53 9.19 -20.51
CA GLY A 215 -8.54 10.25 -20.26
C GLY A 215 -8.31 11.60 -20.95
N GLY A 216 -7.28 11.81 -21.75
CA GLY A 216 -7.07 13.05 -22.49
C GLY A 216 -6.38 14.18 -21.71
N HIS A 217 -5.75 13.87 -20.57
CA HIS A 217 -5.00 14.84 -19.76
C HIS A 217 -3.65 15.21 -20.39
N ALA A 218 -3.16 16.39 -20.08
CA ALA A 218 -1.81 16.80 -20.46
C ALA A 218 -0.75 16.05 -19.61
N PRO A 219 0.48 15.85 -20.11
CA PRO A 219 1.57 15.30 -19.33
C PRO A 219 1.83 16.09 -18.05
N ARG A 220 2.19 15.39 -16.97
CA ARG A 220 2.44 15.96 -15.65
C ARG A 220 3.87 15.71 -15.21
N ASP A 221 4.47 16.70 -14.56
CA ASP A 221 5.80 16.62 -13.93
C ASP A 221 5.79 16.94 -12.43
N ASP A 222 4.61 17.08 -11.87
CA ASP A 222 4.31 17.34 -10.46
C ASP A 222 3.67 16.13 -9.74
N ILE A 223 3.59 14.97 -10.42
CA ILE A 223 3.06 13.70 -9.88
C ILE A 223 4.18 12.68 -9.77
N ALA A 224 4.22 11.90 -8.67
CA ALA A 224 4.97 10.66 -8.57
C ALA A 224 4.05 9.52 -8.14
N VAL A 225 4.34 8.29 -8.58
CA VAL A 225 3.51 7.11 -8.29
C VAL A 225 4.31 6.08 -7.52
N LEU A 226 3.78 5.62 -6.39
CA LEU A 226 4.36 4.56 -5.58
C LEU A 226 3.68 3.23 -5.87
N ARG A 227 4.48 2.17 -6.03
CA ARG A 227 4.02 0.79 -6.27
C ARG A 227 4.78 -0.20 -5.39
N THR A 228 4.22 -1.40 -5.19
CA THR A 228 4.84 -2.44 -4.36
C THR A 228 4.61 -3.84 -4.91
N PHE A 229 5.58 -4.72 -4.68
CA PHE A 229 5.43 -6.15 -4.93
C PHE A 229 4.81 -6.91 -3.73
N SER A 230 4.48 -6.20 -2.64
CA SER A 230 4.00 -6.83 -1.41
C SER A 230 2.58 -7.38 -1.49
N LYS A 231 1.75 -6.88 -2.42
CA LYS A 231 0.31 -7.16 -2.47
C LYS A 231 -0.02 -8.16 -3.58
N ALA A 232 -0.37 -7.72 -4.77
CA ALA A 232 -0.78 -8.62 -5.86
C ALA A 232 0.29 -9.65 -6.24
N TYR A 233 1.55 -9.29 -6.19
CA TYR A 233 2.68 -10.17 -6.51
C TYR A 233 3.05 -11.17 -5.40
N GLY A 234 2.48 -11.05 -4.18
CA GLY A 234 2.74 -11.98 -3.08
C GLY A 234 4.15 -11.95 -2.51
N LEU A 235 4.89 -10.85 -2.67
CA LEU A 235 6.30 -10.72 -2.28
C LEU A 235 6.51 -9.85 -1.03
N ALA A 236 5.56 -9.81 -0.11
CA ALA A 236 5.62 -8.96 1.09
C ALA A 236 6.89 -9.18 1.93
N GLY A 237 7.32 -10.45 2.09
CA GLY A 237 8.52 -10.83 2.85
C GLY A 237 9.84 -10.50 2.14
N ILE A 238 9.82 -10.25 0.84
CA ILE A 238 11.00 -9.92 0.03
C ILE A 238 11.40 -8.45 0.19
N ARG A 239 10.45 -7.59 0.62
CA ARG A 239 10.65 -6.15 0.80
C ARG A 239 11.07 -5.46 -0.50
N LEU A 240 10.21 -5.51 -1.52
CA LEU A 240 10.43 -4.86 -2.81
C LEU A 240 9.29 -3.90 -3.15
N GLY A 241 9.66 -2.70 -3.57
CA GLY A 241 8.76 -1.66 -4.07
C GLY A 241 9.51 -0.68 -4.93
N TYR A 242 8.81 0.27 -5.51
CA TYR A 242 9.41 1.29 -6.37
C TYR A 242 8.51 2.52 -6.45
N ALA A 243 9.10 3.64 -6.86
CA ALA A 243 8.37 4.79 -7.36
C ALA A 243 8.62 4.96 -8.85
N VAL A 244 7.63 5.50 -9.56
CA VAL A 244 7.80 6.04 -10.91
C VAL A 244 7.66 7.55 -10.80
N VAL A 245 8.65 8.28 -11.33
CA VAL A 245 8.76 9.73 -11.17
C VAL A 245 8.82 10.43 -12.53
N PRO A 246 8.55 11.74 -12.59
CA PRO A 246 8.70 12.51 -13.82
C PRO A 246 10.13 12.47 -14.36
N ASP A 247 10.28 12.61 -15.68
CA ASP A 247 11.59 12.65 -16.38
C ASP A 247 12.52 13.74 -15.81
N SER A 248 11.97 14.88 -15.40
CA SER A 248 12.73 15.97 -14.75
C SER A 248 13.44 15.56 -13.45
N TRP A 249 13.07 14.41 -12.85
CA TRP A 249 13.64 13.89 -11.59
C TRP A 249 14.64 12.75 -11.79
N ALA A 250 14.88 12.34 -13.04
CA ALA A 250 15.72 11.18 -13.39
C ALA A 250 17.08 11.18 -12.65
N ASP A 251 17.78 12.30 -12.58
CA ASP A 251 19.06 12.43 -11.92
C ASP A 251 19.03 12.38 -10.38
N ALA A 252 17.87 12.49 -9.75
CA ALA A 252 17.76 12.59 -8.30
C ALA A 252 17.96 11.23 -7.60
N TYR A 253 17.55 10.13 -8.22
CA TYR A 253 17.62 8.79 -7.61
C TYR A 253 19.03 8.43 -7.13
N ALA A 254 20.04 8.68 -7.95
CA ALA A 254 21.44 8.39 -7.60
C ALA A 254 21.94 9.10 -6.34
N ARG A 255 21.27 10.21 -5.94
CA ARG A 255 21.63 11.03 -4.78
C ARG A 255 20.85 10.66 -3.52
N VAL A 256 19.62 10.12 -3.66
CA VAL A 256 18.71 9.87 -2.54
C VAL A 256 18.62 8.40 -2.15
N GLN A 257 18.92 7.48 -3.06
CA GLN A 257 18.82 6.04 -2.81
C GLN A 257 19.78 5.56 -1.70
N THR A 258 19.35 4.55 -0.97
CA THR A 258 20.26 3.76 -0.15
C THR A 258 21.03 2.82 -1.08
N PRO A 259 22.38 2.82 -1.10
CA PRO A 259 23.15 1.96 -1.98
C PRO A 259 22.76 0.49 -1.81
N PHE A 260 22.46 -0.19 -2.91
CA PHE A 260 22.10 -1.62 -2.95
C PHE A 260 20.88 -1.99 -2.07
N ALA A 261 19.88 -1.11 -1.96
CA ALA A 261 18.73 -1.26 -1.06
C ALA A 261 17.92 -2.54 -1.31
N ALA A 262 17.64 -2.87 -2.57
CA ALA A 262 16.97 -4.12 -2.91
C ALA A 262 18.01 -5.25 -3.08
N SER A 263 17.77 -6.39 -2.43
CA SER A 263 18.68 -7.54 -2.50
C SER A 263 18.67 -8.21 -3.88
N VAL A 264 19.70 -9.02 -4.18
CA VAL A 264 19.74 -9.86 -5.40
C VAL A 264 18.48 -10.72 -5.50
N ILE A 265 18.06 -11.33 -4.39
CA ILE A 265 16.86 -12.18 -4.33
C ILE A 265 15.63 -11.34 -4.67
N ALA A 266 15.50 -10.15 -4.10
CA ALA A 266 14.38 -9.26 -4.34
C ALA A 266 14.29 -8.86 -5.82
N CYS A 267 15.40 -8.43 -6.42
CA CYS A 267 15.44 -8.03 -7.83
C CYS A 267 15.07 -9.17 -8.77
N GLN A 268 15.63 -10.37 -8.58
CA GLN A 268 15.33 -11.53 -9.42
C GLN A 268 13.90 -12.03 -9.24
N ALA A 269 13.39 -12.02 -8.01
CA ALA A 269 11.99 -12.33 -7.74
C ALA A 269 11.04 -11.32 -8.39
N GLY A 270 11.37 -10.04 -8.35
CA GLY A 270 10.60 -8.98 -8.98
C GLY A 270 10.51 -9.13 -10.49
N VAL A 271 11.63 -9.33 -11.18
CA VAL A 271 11.66 -9.57 -12.64
C VAL A 271 10.81 -10.79 -13.00
N ALA A 272 10.96 -11.90 -12.27
CA ALA A 272 10.20 -13.13 -12.53
C ALA A 272 8.70 -12.98 -12.24
N ALA A 273 8.34 -12.17 -11.25
CA ALA A 273 6.94 -11.88 -10.91
C ALA A 273 6.26 -10.98 -11.96
N LEU A 274 7.00 -10.03 -12.55
CA LEU A 274 6.51 -9.20 -13.67
C LEU A 274 6.26 -10.01 -14.95
N ASP A 275 6.93 -11.15 -15.13
CA ASP A 275 6.75 -12.06 -16.28
C ASP A 275 5.66 -13.12 -16.02
N ASP A 276 4.85 -12.98 -14.96
CA ASP A 276 3.83 -13.96 -14.59
C ASP A 276 2.45 -13.31 -14.41
N ASP A 277 1.94 -12.71 -15.49
CA ASP A 277 0.65 -12.03 -15.51
C ASP A 277 -0.50 -12.98 -15.16
N ASP A 278 -0.43 -14.26 -15.55
CA ASP A 278 -1.44 -15.28 -15.22
C ASP A 278 -1.61 -15.43 -13.68
N HIS A 279 -0.53 -15.35 -12.91
CA HIS A 279 -0.59 -15.41 -11.44
C HIS A 279 -1.23 -14.16 -10.85
N VAL A 280 -0.94 -12.99 -11.40
CA VAL A 280 -1.53 -11.72 -10.97
C VAL A 280 -3.03 -11.72 -11.29
N GLU A 281 -3.44 -12.12 -12.49
CA GLU A 281 -4.84 -12.25 -12.90
C GLU A 281 -5.62 -13.22 -11.99
N ALA A 282 -5.08 -14.42 -11.75
CA ALA A 282 -5.70 -15.37 -10.83
C ALA A 282 -5.82 -14.82 -9.39
N THR A 283 -4.85 -14.02 -8.95
CA THR A 283 -4.89 -13.34 -7.65
C THR A 283 -5.99 -12.27 -7.61
N THR A 284 -6.07 -11.42 -8.63
CA THR A 284 -7.09 -10.35 -8.69
C THR A 284 -8.50 -10.91 -8.80
N ASP A 285 -8.71 -12.00 -9.56
CA ASP A 285 -9.99 -12.71 -9.67
C ASP A 285 -10.41 -13.30 -8.31
N SER A 286 -9.47 -13.93 -7.61
CA SER A 286 -9.72 -14.45 -6.26
C SER A 286 -10.08 -13.37 -5.26
N VAL A 287 -9.41 -12.22 -5.34
CA VAL A 287 -9.69 -11.05 -4.49
C VAL A 287 -11.08 -10.47 -4.81
N ALA A 288 -11.43 -10.33 -6.09
CA ALA A 288 -12.76 -9.85 -6.50
C ALA A 288 -13.86 -10.77 -5.93
N TRP A 289 -13.73 -12.10 -6.13
CA TRP A 289 -14.64 -13.06 -5.53
C TRP A 289 -14.72 -12.92 -3.99
N GLY A 290 -13.57 -12.74 -3.32
CA GLY A 290 -13.52 -12.62 -1.86
C GLY A 290 -14.22 -11.37 -1.35
N ARG A 291 -14.10 -10.24 -2.06
CA ARG A 291 -14.83 -9.00 -1.74
C ARG A 291 -16.33 -9.19 -1.88
N ASP A 292 -16.77 -9.74 -3.02
CA ASP A 292 -18.19 -9.99 -3.26
C ASP A 292 -18.78 -10.92 -2.19
N TYR A 293 -18.08 -12.01 -1.86
CA TYR A 293 -18.51 -12.95 -0.83
C TYR A 293 -18.63 -12.29 0.56
N ILE A 294 -17.66 -11.44 0.94
CA ILE A 294 -17.73 -10.71 2.22
C ILE A 294 -18.93 -9.75 2.21
N HIS A 295 -19.17 -9.04 1.10
CA HIS A 295 -20.31 -8.13 0.97
C HIS A 295 -21.65 -8.84 1.08
N ASP A 296 -21.77 -10.00 0.44
CA ASP A 296 -23.05 -10.75 0.35
C ASP A 296 -23.38 -11.51 1.65
N GLU A 297 -22.35 -12.03 2.34
CA GLU A 297 -22.54 -13.01 3.41
C GLU A 297 -22.24 -12.47 4.82
N LEU A 298 -21.54 -11.33 4.95
CA LEU A 298 -21.28 -10.73 6.26
C LEU A 298 -22.50 -9.92 6.72
N ALA A 299 -23.04 -10.24 7.89
CA ALA A 299 -24.22 -9.56 8.44
C ALA A 299 -23.95 -8.09 8.84
N ALA A 300 -22.71 -7.72 9.13
CA ALA A 300 -22.31 -6.35 9.44
C ALA A 300 -22.30 -5.47 8.17
N ARG A 301 -22.47 -4.14 8.35
CA ARG A 301 -22.35 -3.19 7.23
C ARG A 301 -20.95 -3.22 6.67
N THR A 302 -20.81 -3.50 5.40
CA THR A 302 -19.56 -3.49 4.63
C THR A 302 -19.49 -2.28 3.70
N TYR A 303 -18.27 -1.92 3.29
CA TYR A 303 -18.03 -0.79 2.40
C TYR A 303 -17.39 -1.27 1.11
N GLU A 304 -17.77 -0.64 -0.02
CA GLU A 304 -17.14 -0.91 -1.32
C GLU A 304 -15.63 -0.77 -1.21
N SER A 305 -14.91 -1.72 -1.78
CA SER A 305 -13.44 -1.73 -1.73
C SER A 305 -12.84 -2.07 -3.08
N HIS A 306 -11.81 -1.31 -3.43
CA HIS A 306 -10.96 -1.53 -4.61
C HIS A 306 -9.58 -2.13 -4.25
N GLY A 307 -9.35 -2.47 -2.96
CA GLY A 307 -8.15 -3.16 -2.50
C GLY A 307 -8.35 -4.67 -2.35
N ASN A 308 -7.37 -5.37 -1.74
CA ASN A 308 -7.48 -6.79 -1.42
C ASN A 308 -8.07 -7.05 -0.02
N PHE A 309 -9.00 -6.22 0.39
CA PHE A 309 -9.65 -6.26 1.70
C PHE A 309 -11.04 -5.60 1.63
N VAL A 310 -11.84 -5.80 2.65
CA VAL A 310 -13.12 -5.11 2.90
C VAL A 310 -13.09 -4.50 4.28
N LEU A 311 -13.54 -3.25 4.42
CA LEU A 311 -13.82 -2.62 5.70
C LEU A 311 -15.26 -2.95 6.11
N ALA A 312 -15.49 -3.25 7.40
CA ALA A 312 -16.81 -3.55 7.93
C ALA A 312 -17.04 -2.82 9.26
N ASN A 313 -18.21 -2.20 9.44
CA ASN A 313 -18.64 -1.64 10.73
C ASN A 313 -19.25 -2.76 11.58
N VAL A 314 -18.59 -3.04 12.71
CA VAL A 314 -18.96 -4.11 13.66
C VAL A 314 -19.36 -3.55 15.04
N GLY A 315 -19.46 -2.21 15.16
CA GLY A 315 -19.82 -1.48 16.37
C GLY A 315 -18.69 -1.35 17.39
N ASP A 316 -17.94 -2.40 17.66
CA ASP A 316 -16.78 -2.41 18.58
C ASP A 316 -15.68 -3.29 17.99
N ALA A 317 -14.74 -2.64 17.27
CA ALA A 317 -13.66 -3.32 16.55
C ALA A 317 -12.78 -4.16 17.47
N SER A 318 -12.42 -3.63 18.63
CA SER A 318 -11.50 -4.30 19.55
C SER A 318 -12.15 -5.55 20.17
N ARG A 319 -13.42 -5.49 20.55
CA ARG A 319 -14.18 -6.64 21.05
C ARG A 319 -14.30 -7.73 19.99
N VAL A 320 -14.73 -7.35 18.78
CA VAL A 320 -14.95 -8.31 17.68
C VAL A 320 -13.63 -8.94 17.23
N ALA A 321 -12.57 -8.15 17.04
CA ALA A 321 -11.26 -8.68 16.66
C ALA A 321 -10.69 -9.64 17.72
N GLU A 322 -10.85 -9.33 19.02
CA GLU A 322 -10.40 -10.21 20.09
C GLU A 322 -11.25 -11.50 20.19
N ALA A 323 -12.56 -11.41 19.94
CA ALA A 323 -13.42 -12.58 19.90
C ALA A 323 -13.09 -13.48 18.69
N ALA A 324 -12.97 -12.92 17.49
CA ALA A 324 -12.58 -13.65 16.28
C ALA A 324 -11.19 -14.30 16.43
N LYS A 325 -10.23 -13.63 17.08
CA LYS A 325 -8.90 -14.17 17.39
C LYS A 325 -9.00 -15.46 18.21
N ARG A 326 -9.89 -15.53 19.20
CA ARG A 326 -10.11 -16.74 20.02
C ARG A 326 -10.68 -17.88 19.20
N GLU A 327 -11.49 -17.59 18.19
CA GLU A 327 -12.02 -18.57 17.23
C GLU A 327 -11.03 -18.89 16.08
N GLY A 328 -9.82 -18.33 16.14
CA GLY A 328 -8.73 -18.61 15.19
C GLY A 328 -8.81 -17.79 13.92
N VAL A 329 -9.47 -16.64 13.92
CA VAL A 329 -9.52 -15.70 12.78
C VAL A 329 -8.91 -14.35 13.18
N LEU A 330 -7.87 -13.92 12.48
CA LEU A 330 -7.20 -12.65 12.75
C LEU A 330 -7.63 -11.60 11.72
N VAL A 331 -8.40 -10.62 12.13
CA VAL A 331 -8.76 -9.43 11.33
C VAL A 331 -8.08 -8.19 11.89
N ARG A 332 -8.06 -7.10 11.13
CA ARG A 332 -7.45 -5.84 11.57
C ARG A 332 -8.45 -4.99 12.33
N ASP A 333 -8.20 -4.80 13.62
CA ASP A 333 -8.82 -3.74 14.41
C ASP A 333 -8.37 -2.37 13.89
N CYS A 334 -9.32 -1.55 13.44
CA CYS A 334 -9.05 -0.24 12.85
C CYS A 334 -9.09 0.91 13.87
N THR A 335 -9.14 0.64 15.17
CA THR A 335 -9.06 1.67 16.23
C THR A 335 -7.81 2.54 16.08
N SER A 336 -6.67 1.94 15.69
CA SER A 336 -5.43 2.68 15.47
C SER A 336 -5.43 3.58 14.22
N PHE A 337 -6.45 3.46 13.36
CA PHE A 337 -6.71 4.38 12.24
C PHE A 337 -7.74 5.45 12.60
N GLY A 338 -8.21 5.52 13.84
CA GLY A 338 -9.30 6.40 14.24
C GLY A 338 -10.70 5.86 13.94
N LEU A 339 -10.82 4.57 13.60
CA LEU A 339 -12.08 3.89 13.26
C LEU A 339 -12.41 2.78 14.28
N PRO A 340 -12.81 3.14 15.53
CA PRO A 340 -12.99 2.17 16.62
C PRO A 340 -14.18 1.22 16.45
N GLU A 341 -15.08 1.51 15.51
CA GLU A 341 -16.24 0.66 15.19
C GLU A 341 -15.97 -0.31 14.02
N HIS A 342 -14.78 -0.23 13.40
CA HIS A 342 -14.51 -0.92 12.14
C HIS A 342 -13.39 -1.95 12.25
N VAL A 343 -13.59 -3.09 11.57
CA VAL A 343 -12.54 -4.05 11.27
C VAL A 343 -12.26 -4.08 9.78
N ARG A 344 -10.99 -4.28 9.39
CA ARG A 344 -10.60 -4.52 8.01
C ARG A 344 -10.28 -6.00 7.85
N ILE A 345 -10.93 -6.63 6.86
CA ILE A 345 -10.85 -8.05 6.56
C ILE A 345 -10.11 -8.22 5.24
N THR A 346 -8.91 -8.75 5.27
CA THR A 346 -8.18 -9.12 4.05
C THR A 346 -8.91 -10.30 3.36
N THR A 347 -8.99 -10.29 2.03
CA THR A 347 -9.48 -11.45 1.29
C THR A 347 -8.45 -12.57 1.35
N GLY A 348 -8.86 -13.74 1.83
CA GLY A 348 -8.04 -14.96 1.89
C GLY A 348 -8.27 -15.88 0.68
N THR A 349 -7.81 -17.11 0.75
CA THR A 349 -8.31 -18.18 -0.09
C THR A 349 -9.82 -18.34 0.13
N ARG A 350 -10.51 -19.04 -0.78
CA ARG A 350 -11.96 -19.26 -0.65
C ARG A 350 -12.34 -19.79 0.73
N SER A 351 -11.68 -20.84 1.19
CA SER A 351 -11.97 -21.45 2.50
C SER A 351 -11.64 -20.55 3.69
N GLU A 352 -10.60 -19.73 3.59
CA GLU A 352 -10.22 -18.77 4.64
C GLU A 352 -11.24 -17.65 4.73
N THR A 353 -11.70 -17.11 3.59
CA THR A 353 -12.70 -16.05 3.53
C THR A 353 -14.06 -16.56 4.04
N GLU A 354 -14.50 -17.73 3.61
CA GLU A 354 -15.74 -18.37 4.08
C GLU A 354 -15.71 -18.59 5.60
N ARG A 355 -14.60 -19.12 6.13
CA ARG A 355 -14.41 -19.30 7.57
C ARG A 355 -14.43 -17.98 8.33
N ALA A 356 -13.78 -16.95 7.82
CA ALA A 356 -13.73 -15.65 8.48
C ALA A 356 -15.11 -15.01 8.57
N VAL A 357 -15.90 -15.06 7.50
CA VAL A 357 -17.27 -14.51 7.49
C VAL A 357 -18.15 -15.28 8.48
N ALA A 358 -18.08 -16.63 8.51
CA ALA A 358 -18.84 -17.42 9.46
C ALA A 358 -18.51 -17.04 10.92
N VAL A 359 -17.22 -16.95 11.27
CA VAL A 359 -16.78 -16.55 12.63
C VAL A 359 -17.21 -15.13 12.96
N LEU A 360 -17.05 -14.19 12.02
CA LEU A 360 -17.42 -12.78 12.25
C LEU A 360 -18.93 -12.64 12.47
N ASN A 361 -19.77 -13.36 11.74
CA ASN A 361 -21.21 -13.35 11.96
C ASN A 361 -21.58 -13.85 13.37
N GLU A 362 -20.92 -14.92 13.84
CA GLU A 362 -21.16 -15.45 15.21
C GLU A 362 -20.74 -14.46 16.29
N VAL A 363 -19.59 -13.78 16.16
CA VAL A 363 -19.06 -12.89 17.21
C VAL A 363 -19.62 -11.46 17.15
N CYS A 364 -20.22 -11.04 16.02
CA CYS A 364 -20.93 -9.76 15.94
C CYS A 364 -22.30 -9.81 16.60
N ASP A 365 -22.98 -10.96 16.60
CA ASP A 365 -24.32 -11.15 17.17
C ASP A 365 -24.30 -11.25 18.72
N THR A 366 -23.12 -11.36 19.34
CA THR A 366 -22.90 -11.50 20.80
C THR A 366 -22.35 -10.21 21.41
#